data_9e4a0f77d28dae88a2820016a6feb985
#
_entry.id   9e4a0f77d28dae88a2820016a6feb985
#
_cell.length_a   1.000
_cell.length_b   1.000
_cell.length_c   1.000
_cell.angle_alpha   90.00
_cell.angle_beta   90.00
_cell.angle_gamma   90.00
#
_symmetry.space_group_name_H-M   'P 1'
#
loop_
_entity.id
_entity.type
_entity.pdbx_description
1 polymer ?
#
loop_
_entity_poly.entity_id
_entity_poly.type
_entity_poly.pdbx_seq_one_letter_code
_entity_poly.pdbx_strand_id
1 'polypeptide(L)'
;MSAYLQISDLTKRYGRICALDRINLSIERGSVTALLGPNGAGKSTLFGCLLGFTQPTAGMIQLQDQPLGDAERAGFGYLAERVALYPHRTALENAAFFAELKGHDTAAAEEQLKRVRLHSVRDRKVRQLSKGMLQRLGLAIALCGQPQLLLLDEPFNGLDPALLDTLQLILSEERERGATLLISTHTMSAIQPLASHVAVLLQGRLAAFGSVEELRAEHPELESLEDIYQQIARRGRVGEEVFT
;
A
#
# COMPACT_ATOMS: atom_id res chain seq x y z
N MET A 1 8.78 -10.19 18.61
CA MET A 1 7.33 -9.90 18.59
C MET A 1 6.72 -10.76 17.50
N SER A 2 5.47 -11.26 17.64
CA SER A 2 4.82 -12.02 16.57
C SER A 2 4.47 -11.07 15.42
N ALA A 3 4.64 -11.54 14.17
CA ALA A 3 4.25 -10.78 13.00
C ALA A 3 2.74 -10.53 12.98
N TYR A 4 2.31 -9.34 12.60
CA TYR A 4 0.90 -9.03 12.37
C TYR A 4 0.40 -9.62 11.06
N LEU A 5 1.18 -9.47 9.99
CA LEU A 5 0.95 -10.07 8.69
C LEU A 5 2.21 -10.86 8.29
N GLN A 6 2.04 -12.16 8.07
CA GLN A 6 3.12 -13.07 7.66
C GLN A 6 2.84 -13.63 6.27
N ILE A 7 3.81 -13.51 5.39
CA ILE A 7 3.80 -14.07 4.04
C ILE A 7 4.93 -15.09 3.96
N SER A 8 4.63 -16.33 3.59
CA SER A 8 5.59 -17.43 3.55
C SER A 8 5.58 -18.12 2.19
N ASP A 9 6.73 -18.09 1.51
CA ASP A 9 7.00 -18.69 0.20
C ASP A 9 5.93 -18.38 -0.87
N LEU A 10 5.36 -17.16 -0.79
CA LEU A 10 4.27 -16.75 -1.65
C LEU A 10 4.71 -16.70 -3.11
N THR A 11 4.11 -17.55 -3.92
CA THR A 11 4.39 -17.64 -5.35
C THR A 11 3.12 -17.38 -6.15
N LYS A 12 3.22 -16.56 -7.18
CA LYS A 12 2.13 -16.32 -8.15
C LYS A 12 2.63 -16.42 -9.57
N ARG A 13 1.98 -17.32 -10.33
CA ARG A 13 2.23 -17.51 -11.76
C ARG A 13 0.99 -17.17 -12.58
N TYR A 14 1.21 -16.53 -13.71
CA TYR A 14 0.22 -16.31 -14.77
C TYR A 14 0.72 -17.03 -16.04
N GLY A 15 0.26 -18.26 -16.25
CA GLY A 15 0.81 -19.13 -17.28
C GLY A 15 2.31 -19.34 -17.10
N ARG A 16 3.13 -18.88 -18.03
CA ARG A 16 4.60 -19.00 -17.96
C ARG A 16 5.29 -17.90 -17.16
N ILE A 17 4.57 -16.80 -16.89
CA ILE A 17 5.14 -15.64 -16.17
C ILE A 17 5.07 -15.90 -14.67
N CYS A 18 6.21 -15.84 -13.98
CA CYS A 18 6.29 -15.85 -12.52
C CYS A 18 6.27 -14.40 -12.02
N ALA A 19 5.11 -13.94 -11.55
CA ALA A 19 4.92 -12.58 -11.08
C ALA A 19 5.39 -12.38 -9.63
N LEU A 20 5.35 -13.45 -8.81
CA LEU A 20 5.93 -13.51 -7.46
C LEU A 20 6.61 -14.87 -7.30
N ASP A 21 7.85 -14.88 -6.81
CA ASP A 21 8.66 -16.07 -6.63
C ASP A 21 9.14 -16.18 -5.18
N ARG A 22 8.44 -16.99 -4.38
CA ARG A 22 8.76 -17.32 -2.98
C ARG A 22 8.99 -16.09 -2.10
N ILE A 23 8.05 -15.16 -2.11
CA ILE A 23 8.10 -13.98 -1.24
C ILE A 23 7.93 -14.41 0.21
N ASN A 24 8.88 -14.00 1.05
CA ASN A 24 8.84 -14.13 2.50
C ASN A 24 8.89 -12.74 3.10
N LEU A 25 7.79 -12.30 3.76
CA LEU A 25 7.66 -10.95 4.31
C LEU A 25 6.90 -11.00 5.62
N SER A 26 7.45 -10.35 6.63
CA SER A 26 6.86 -10.26 7.99
C SER A 26 6.61 -8.80 8.33
N ILE A 27 5.36 -8.40 8.50
CA ILE A 27 4.98 -7.02 8.82
C ILE A 27 4.52 -6.96 10.28
N GLU A 28 5.12 -6.07 11.03
CA GLU A 28 4.80 -5.84 12.44
C GLU A 28 3.53 -4.99 12.59
N ARG A 29 2.80 -5.21 13.68
CA ARG A 29 1.62 -4.40 14.00
C ARG A 29 1.99 -2.94 14.25
N GLY A 30 1.21 -2.01 13.70
CA GLY A 30 1.44 -0.57 13.85
C GLY A 30 2.67 -0.05 13.10
N SER A 31 3.32 -0.88 12.27
CA SER A 31 4.43 -0.45 11.44
C SER A 31 3.95 0.17 10.12
N VAL A 32 4.82 0.97 9.52
CA VAL A 32 4.67 1.46 8.14
C VAL A 32 5.76 0.80 7.29
N THR A 33 5.35 -0.11 6.43
CA THR A 33 6.26 -0.79 5.50
C THR A 33 6.16 -0.18 4.10
N ALA A 34 7.26 0.38 3.61
CA ALA A 34 7.38 0.84 2.24
C ALA A 34 7.71 -0.34 1.32
N LEU A 35 6.84 -0.63 0.35
CA LEU A 35 7.06 -1.64 -0.69
C LEU A 35 7.60 -0.97 -1.95
N LEU A 36 8.89 -1.06 -2.16
CA LEU A 36 9.62 -0.40 -3.23
C LEU A 36 9.88 -1.36 -4.38
N GLY A 37 9.96 -0.83 -5.57
CA GLY A 37 10.31 -1.59 -6.76
C GLY A 37 9.85 -0.91 -8.04
N PRO A 38 10.47 -1.24 -9.19
CA PRO A 38 10.08 -0.68 -10.47
C PRO A 38 8.69 -1.16 -10.91
N ASN A 39 8.16 -0.56 -11.98
CA ASN A 39 6.94 -1.06 -12.61
C ASN A 39 7.17 -2.49 -13.10
N GLY A 40 6.17 -3.37 -12.87
CA GLY A 40 6.30 -4.79 -13.20
C GLY A 40 7.05 -5.64 -12.15
N ALA A 41 7.55 -5.06 -11.06
CA ALA A 41 8.23 -5.81 -10.01
C ALA A 41 7.36 -6.84 -9.27
N GLY A 42 6.02 -6.73 -9.37
CA GLY A 42 5.08 -7.63 -8.70
C GLY A 42 4.28 -6.98 -7.57
N LYS A 43 4.46 -5.68 -7.28
CA LYS A 43 3.79 -4.97 -6.16
C LYS A 43 2.26 -5.13 -6.19
N SER A 44 1.62 -4.80 -7.30
CA SER A 44 0.16 -4.92 -7.45
C SER A 44 -0.31 -6.38 -7.44
N THR A 45 0.55 -7.33 -7.86
CA THR A 45 0.25 -8.78 -7.73
C THR A 45 0.27 -9.20 -6.27
N LEU A 46 1.22 -8.70 -5.47
CA LEU A 46 1.28 -8.93 -4.03
C LEU A 46 0.01 -8.38 -3.34
N PHE A 47 -0.37 -7.13 -3.64
CA PHE A 47 -1.63 -6.56 -3.13
C PHE A 47 -2.85 -7.37 -3.58
N GLY A 48 -2.89 -7.83 -4.83
CA GLY A 48 -3.96 -8.70 -5.33
C GLY A 48 -4.07 -10.01 -4.56
N CYS A 49 -2.95 -10.62 -4.15
CA CYS A 49 -2.95 -11.81 -3.29
C CYS A 49 -3.44 -11.50 -1.87
N LEU A 50 -2.99 -10.39 -1.28
CA LEU A 50 -3.42 -9.94 0.05
C LEU A 50 -4.92 -9.65 0.09
N LEU A 51 -5.45 -9.00 -0.93
CA LEU A 51 -6.86 -8.63 -1.04
C LEU A 51 -7.78 -9.77 -1.50
N GLY A 52 -7.21 -10.92 -1.88
CA GLY A 52 -7.99 -12.05 -2.41
C GLY A 52 -8.46 -11.88 -3.86
N PHE A 53 -8.05 -10.81 -4.57
CA PHE A 53 -8.38 -10.61 -5.99
C PHE A 53 -7.72 -11.66 -6.89
N THR A 54 -6.65 -12.25 -6.42
CA THR A 54 -5.99 -13.38 -7.09
C THR A 54 -5.48 -14.38 -6.06
N GLN A 55 -5.70 -15.67 -6.34
CA GLN A 55 -5.19 -16.74 -5.46
C GLN A 55 -3.70 -16.95 -5.71
N PRO A 56 -2.87 -17.13 -4.67
CA PRO A 56 -1.50 -17.60 -4.81
C PRO A 56 -1.44 -18.94 -5.56
N THR A 57 -0.35 -19.18 -6.28
CA THR A 57 -0.07 -20.50 -6.88
C THR A 57 0.51 -21.46 -5.83
N ALA A 58 1.29 -20.92 -4.89
CA ALA A 58 1.86 -21.63 -3.75
C ALA A 58 2.19 -20.65 -2.61
N GLY A 59 2.50 -21.19 -1.44
CA GLY A 59 2.78 -20.40 -0.23
C GLY A 59 1.51 -20.04 0.52
N MET A 60 1.66 -19.27 1.60
CA MET A 60 0.55 -18.88 2.47
C MET A 60 0.66 -17.44 2.94
N ILE A 61 -0.48 -16.88 3.32
CA ILE A 61 -0.60 -15.57 3.97
C ILE A 61 -1.36 -15.77 5.26
N GLN A 62 -0.81 -15.26 6.35
CA GLN A 62 -1.41 -15.33 7.68
C GLN A 62 -1.54 -13.93 8.27
N LEU A 63 -2.65 -13.69 8.96
CA LEU A 63 -2.87 -12.52 9.78
C LEU A 63 -2.98 -12.98 11.24
N GLN A 64 -2.12 -12.45 12.13
CA GLN A 64 -2.08 -12.84 13.54
C GLN A 64 -2.02 -14.39 13.71
N ASP A 65 -1.09 -15.02 13.00
CA ASP A 65 -0.85 -16.47 13.01
C ASP A 65 -2.03 -17.35 12.50
N GLN A 66 -3.09 -16.73 11.95
CA GLN A 66 -4.20 -17.43 11.33
C GLN A 66 -4.19 -17.26 9.80
N PRO A 67 -4.59 -18.27 9.02
CA PRO A 67 -4.74 -18.11 7.59
C PRO A 67 -5.63 -16.92 7.25
N LEU A 68 -5.16 -16.06 6.33
CA LEU A 68 -5.91 -14.87 5.92
C LEU A 68 -7.16 -15.25 5.12
N GLY A 69 -8.33 -15.02 5.71
CA GLY A 69 -9.64 -15.30 5.13
C GLY A 69 -10.34 -14.04 4.59
N ASP A 70 -11.54 -14.22 4.03
CA ASP A 70 -12.31 -13.12 3.45
C ASP A 70 -12.91 -12.21 4.54
N ALA A 71 -13.19 -12.76 5.72
CA ALA A 71 -13.68 -11.99 6.85
C ALA A 71 -12.66 -10.94 7.33
N GLU A 72 -11.39 -11.31 7.41
CA GLU A 72 -10.30 -10.41 7.78
C GLU A 72 -10.07 -9.36 6.70
N ARG A 73 -10.11 -9.77 5.40
CA ARG A 73 -9.98 -8.85 4.25
C ARG A 73 -11.06 -7.77 4.21
N ALA A 74 -12.27 -8.08 4.63
CA ALA A 74 -13.36 -7.11 4.70
C ALA A 74 -13.04 -5.92 5.63
N GLY A 75 -12.19 -6.12 6.64
CA GLY A 75 -11.68 -5.08 7.54
C GLY A 75 -10.49 -4.28 7.00
N PHE A 76 -9.96 -4.59 5.82
CA PHE A 76 -8.83 -3.86 5.25
C PHE A 76 -9.27 -2.55 4.60
N GLY A 77 -8.41 -1.54 4.69
CA GLY A 77 -8.48 -0.35 3.87
C GLY A 77 -7.62 -0.52 2.62
N TYR A 78 -8.18 -0.27 1.45
CA TYR A 78 -7.43 -0.38 0.21
C TYR A 78 -7.59 0.86 -0.65
N LEU A 79 -6.47 1.44 -1.06
CA LEU A 79 -6.37 2.45 -2.09
C LEU A 79 -5.64 1.88 -3.29
N ALA A 80 -6.34 1.69 -4.40
CA ALA A 80 -5.75 1.25 -5.66
C ALA A 80 -5.01 2.40 -6.36
N GLU A 81 -3.97 2.11 -7.14
CA GLU A 81 -3.29 3.09 -8.01
C GLU A 81 -4.29 3.82 -8.93
N ARG A 82 -5.27 3.07 -9.47
CA ARG A 82 -6.39 3.62 -10.24
C ARG A 82 -7.67 3.38 -9.49
N VAL A 83 -8.23 4.44 -8.94
CA VAL A 83 -9.45 4.36 -8.15
C VAL A 83 -10.65 4.18 -9.07
N ALA A 84 -11.32 3.03 -8.98
CA ALA A 84 -12.54 2.73 -9.72
C ALA A 84 -13.76 3.24 -8.93
N LEU A 85 -14.37 4.33 -9.40
CA LEU A 85 -15.51 4.99 -8.76
C LEU A 85 -16.67 5.11 -9.75
N TYR A 86 -17.87 5.31 -9.23
CA TYR A 86 -19.07 5.54 -10.03
C TYR A 86 -19.08 6.98 -10.56
N PRO A 87 -18.84 7.21 -11.87
CA PRO A 87 -18.56 8.56 -12.40
C PRO A 87 -19.78 9.48 -12.38
N HIS A 88 -20.99 8.93 -12.36
CA HIS A 88 -22.26 9.67 -12.34
C HIS A 88 -22.78 9.96 -10.93
N ARG A 89 -22.22 9.32 -9.90
CA ARG A 89 -22.50 9.60 -8.50
C ARG A 89 -21.61 10.74 -7.99
N THR A 90 -22.04 11.41 -6.92
CA THR A 90 -21.23 12.44 -6.23
C THR A 90 -20.09 11.80 -5.44
N ALA A 91 -19.14 12.62 -4.95
CA ALA A 91 -18.09 12.17 -4.07
C ALA A 91 -18.66 11.56 -2.78
N LEU A 92 -19.68 12.19 -2.18
CA LEU A 92 -20.35 11.69 -0.98
C LEU A 92 -21.08 10.36 -1.25
N GLU A 93 -21.85 10.28 -2.35
CA GLU A 93 -22.57 9.05 -2.70
C GLU A 93 -21.62 7.88 -2.95
N ASN A 94 -20.43 8.12 -3.53
CA ASN A 94 -19.41 7.09 -3.66
C ASN A 94 -18.86 6.69 -2.29
N ALA A 95 -18.44 7.66 -1.47
CA ALA A 95 -17.87 7.37 -0.16
C ALA A 95 -18.88 6.64 0.75
N ALA A 96 -20.14 7.09 0.78
CA ALA A 96 -21.20 6.45 1.56
C ALA A 96 -21.47 5.04 1.09
N PHE A 97 -21.55 4.78 -0.22
CA PHE A 97 -21.75 3.44 -0.76
C PHE A 97 -20.69 2.44 -0.27
N PHE A 98 -19.41 2.83 -0.33
CA PHE A 98 -18.33 1.95 0.15
C PHE A 98 -18.28 1.85 1.68
N ALA A 99 -18.70 2.89 2.42
CA ALA A 99 -18.85 2.83 3.87
C ALA A 99 -19.95 1.83 4.27
N GLU A 100 -21.10 1.88 3.61
CA GLU A 100 -22.22 0.96 3.83
C GLU A 100 -21.84 -0.51 3.58
N LEU A 101 -21.06 -0.79 2.52
CA LEU A 101 -20.55 -2.15 2.25
C LEU A 101 -19.68 -2.69 3.39
N LYS A 102 -19.08 -1.80 4.20
CA LYS A 102 -18.29 -2.15 5.39
C LYS A 102 -19.10 -2.07 6.69
N GLY A 103 -20.42 -1.84 6.61
CA GLY A 103 -21.30 -1.73 7.76
C GLY A 103 -21.27 -0.38 8.49
N HIS A 104 -20.77 0.69 7.83
CA HIS A 104 -20.71 2.04 8.37
C HIS A 104 -21.75 2.94 7.71
N ASP A 105 -22.12 4.02 8.40
CA ASP A 105 -23.11 4.99 7.91
C ASP A 105 -22.49 6.11 7.06
N THR A 106 -23.34 6.95 6.49
CA THR A 106 -22.93 8.13 5.71
C THR A 106 -22.13 9.13 6.55
N ALA A 107 -22.34 9.22 7.86
CA ALA A 107 -21.59 10.12 8.72
C ALA A 107 -20.10 9.77 8.77
N ALA A 108 -19.78 8.46 8.81
CA ALA A 108 -18.42 7.99 8.71
C ALA A 108 -17.75 8.39 7.39
N ALA A 109 -18.48 8.32 6.27
CA ALA A 109 -17.99 8.77 4.97
C ALA A 109 -17.75 10.29 4.94
N GLU A 110 -18.67 11.10 5.49
CA GLU A 110 -18.51 12.56 5.57
C GLU A 110 -17.29 12.97 6.41
N GLU A 111 -17.03 12.27 7.50
CA GLU A 111 -15.86 12.50 8.35
C GLU A 111 -14.56 12.30 7.54
N GLN A 112 -14.46 11.19 6.81
CA GLN A 112 -13.28 10.94 5.98
C GLN A 112 -13.14 11.94 4.85
N LEU A 113 -14.24 12.40 4.23
CA LEU A 113 -14.20 13.47 3.22
C LEU A 113 -13.69 14.80 3.80
N LYS A 114 -13.98 15.10 5.07
CA LYS A 114 -13.40 16.27 5.77
C LYS A 114 -11.90 16.11 5.94
N ARG A 115 -11.43 14.96 6.43
CA ARG A 115 -10.01 14.64 6.65
C ARG A 115 -9.19 14.80 5.36
N VAL A 116 -9.69 14.30 4.24
CA VAL A 116 -9.01 14.42 2.93
C VAL A 116 -9.29 15.74 2.21
N ARG A 117 -9.90 16.74 2.86
CA ARG A 117 -10.22 18.06 2.31
C ARG A 117 -11.08 18.02 1.04
N LEU A 118 -12.06 17.13 1.00
CA LEU A 118 -13.03 17.02 -0.11
C LEU A 118 -14.45 17.45 0.29
N HIS A 119 -14.70 17.83 1.54
CA HIS A 119 -16.04 18.14 2.04
C HIS A 119 -16.72 19.26 1.24
N SER A 120 -15.97 20.31 0.82
CA SER A 120 -16.53 21.45 0.04
C SER A 120 -16.98 21.07 -1.37
N VAL A 121 -16.54 19.90 -1.87
CA VAL A 121 -16.88 19.40 -3.22
C VAL A 121 -17.62 18.06 -3.16
N ARG A 122 -18.13 17.66 -1.99
CA ARG A 122 -18.77 16.38 -1.75
C ARG A 122 -19.97 16.09 -2.69
N ASP A 123 -20.67 17.14 -3.11
CA ASP A 123 -21.83 17.05 -3.98
C ASP A 123 -21.48 17.09 -5.48
N ARG A 124 -20.20 17.23 -5.82
CA ARG A 124 -19.75 17.15 -7.22
C ARG A 124 -19.71 15.70 -7.68
N LYS A 125 -20.13 15.46 -8.93
CA LYS A 125 -20.03 14.15 -9.56
C LYS A 125 -18.56 13.78 -9.76
N VAL A 126 -18.24 12.50 -9.56
CA VAL A 126 -16.87 11.97 -9.66
C VAL A 126 -16.21 12.31 -10.99
N ARG A 127 -16.95 12.29 -12.12
CA ARG A 127 -16.45 12.69 -13.45
C ARG A 127 -15.96 14.15 -13.54
N GLN A 128 -16.29 14.98 -12.58
CA GLN A 128 -15.91 16.41 -12.52
C GLN A 128 -14.72 16.65 -11.59
N LEU A 129 -14.22 15.61 -10.93
CA LEU A 129 -13.11 15.70 -10.01
C LEU A 129 -11.78 15.61 -10.77
N SER A 130 -10.78 16.35 -10.30
CA SER A 130 -9.40 16.20 -10.79
C SER A 130 -8.78 14.86 -10.36
N LYS A 131 -7.68 14.45 -10.98
CA LYS A 131 -6.95 13.23 -10.62
C LYS A 131 -6.59 13.21 -9.13
N GLY A 132 -6.06 14.31 -8.57
CA GLY A 132 -5.72 14.41 -7.14
C GLY A 132 -6.97 14.38 -6.23
N MET A 133 -8.13 14.89 -6.68
CA MET A 133 -9.39 14.73 -5.95
C MET A 133 -9.87 13.27 -5.96
N LEU A 134 -9.74 12.55 -7.08
CA LEU A 134 -10.08 11.13 -7.17
C LEU A 134 -9.21 10.30 -6.24
N GLN A 135 -7.91 10.58 -6.18
CA GLN A 135 -6.97 9.91 -5.28
C GLN A 135 -7.37 10.13 -3.81
N ARG A 136 -7.68 11.36 -3.43
CA ARG A 136 -8.14 11.69 -2.08
C ARG A 136 -9.50 11.04 -1.74
N LEU A 137 -10.41 10.95 -2.71
CA LEU A 137 -11.68 10.25 -2.52
C LEU A 137 -11.45 8.75 -2.29
N GLY A 138 -10.56 8.13 -3.06
CA GLY A 138 -10.14 6.74 -2.82
C GLY A 138 -9.53 6.54 -1.43
N LEU A 139 -8.70 7.48 -0.98
CA LEU A 139 -8.15 7.45 0.38
C LEU A 139 -9.25 7.57 1.43
N ALA A 140 -10.20 8.50 1.29
CA ALA A 140 -11.33 8.62 2.21
C ALA A 140 -12.11 7.28 2.34
N ILE A 141 -12.34 6.61 1.21
CA ILE A 141 -12.99 5.29 1.17
C ILE A 141 -12.14 4.22 1.87
N ALA A 142 -10.83 4.22 1.64
CA ALA A 142 -9.91 3.28 2.29
C ALA A 142 -9.91 3.44 3.81
N LEU A 143 -10.01 4.68 4.31
CA LEU A 143 -10.03 5.03 5.73
C LEU A 143 -11.36 4.76 6.44
N CYS A 144 -12.47 4.57 5.70
CA CYS A 144 -13.77 4.27 6.29
C CYS A 144 -13.70 2.99 7.14
N GLY A 145 -14.22 3.09 8.37
CA GLY A 145 -14.25 1.97 9.31
C GLY A 145 -12.97 1.80 10.11
N GLN A 146 -12.05 2.76 10.07
CA GLN A 146 -10.81 2.73 10.84
C GLN A 146 -10.04 1.40 10.72
N PRO A 147 -9.65 1.02 9.50
CA PRO A 147 -9.04 -0.28 9.23
C PRO A 147 -7.75 -0.46 10.04
N GLN A 148 -7.51 -1.70 10.50
CA GLN A 148 -6.26 -2.05 11.18
C GLN A 148 -5.11 -2.37 10.22
N LEU A 149 -5.42 -2.66 8.96
CA LEU A 149 -4.45 -2.81 7.88
C LEU A 149 -4.86 -1.93 6.69
N LEU A 150 -3.96 -1.03 6.32
CA LEU A 150 -4.08 -0.17 5.15
C LEU A 150 -3.11 -0.63 4.06
N LEU A 151 -3.65 -0.98 2.91
CA LEU A 151 -2.91 -1.32 1.70
C LEU A 151 -3.05 -0.16 0.70
N LEU A 152 -1.95 0.56 0.43
CA LEU A 152 -1.99 1.76 -0.40
C LEU A 152 -1.07 1.58 -1.61
N ASP A 153 -1.66 1.50 -2.81
CA ASP A 153 -0.92 1.33 -4.06
C ASP A 153 -0.65 2.69 -4.70
N GLU A 154 0.61 3.15 -4.66
CA GLU A 154 1.10 4.42 -5.20
C GLU A 154 0.30 5.66 -4.72
N PRO A 155 0.05 5.84 -3.40
CA PRO A 155 -0.83 6.88 -2.88
C PRO A 155 -0.33 8.30 -3.13
N PHE A 156 0.97 8.48 -3.35
CA PHE A 156 1.62 9.79 -3.53
C PHE A 156 1.61 10.28 -4.98
N ASN A 157 1.20 9.43 -5.93
CA ASN A 157 1.25 9.76 -7.35
C ASN A 157 0.34 10.93 -7.75
N GLY A 158 0.94 11.96 -8.34
CA GLY A 158 0.22 13.10 -8.89
C GLY A 158 -0.36 14.06 -7.85
N LEU A 159 0.17 14.03 -6.63
CA LEU A 159 -0.13 15.03 -5.59
C LEU A 159 0.81 16.23 -5.71
N ASP A 160 0.27 17.41 -5.47
CA ASP A 160 1.09 18.60 -5.23
C ASP A 160 1.69 18.57 -3.80
N PRO A 161 2.71 19.40 -3.50
CA PRO A 161 3.37 19.38 -2.20
C PRO A 161 2.42 19.54 -1.00
N ALA A 162 1.44 20.43 -1.09
CA ALA A 162 0.50 20.68 0.02
C ALA A 162 -0.45 19.48 0.27
N LEU A 163 -0.78 18.74 -0.79
CA LEU A 163 -1.55 17.51 -0.69
C LEU A 163 -0.70 16.36 -0.18
N LEU A 164 0.57 16.31 -0.54
CA LEU A 164 1.53 15.34 -0.02
C LEU A 164 1.65 15.46 1.50
N ASP A 165 1.88 16.68 2.02
CA ASP A 165 1.94 16.94 3.47
C ASP A 165 0.65 16.49 4.18
N THR A 166 -0.51 16.79 3.57
CA THR A 166 -1.82 16.37 4.12
C THR A 166 -1.94 14.85 4.17
N LEU A 167 -1.51 14.14 3.12
CA LEU A 167 -1.54 12.68 3.09
C LEU A 167 -0.59 12.08 4.13
N GLN A 168 0.63 12.59 4.22
CA GLN A 168 1.60 12.14 5.23
C GLN A 168 1.06 12.32 6.64
N LEU A 169 0.42 13.45 6.95
CA LEU A 169 -0.20 13.70 8.25
C LEU A 169 -1.30 12.66 8.54
N ILE A 170 -2.21 12.41 7.59
CA ILE A 170 -3.28 11.42 7.74
C ILE A 170 -2.69 10.03 8.00
N LEU A 171 -1.66 9.62 7.26
CA LEU A 171 -1.04 8.30 7.43
C LEU A 171 -0.29 8.18 8.76
N SER A 172 0.31 9.27 9.25
CA SER A 172 0.90 9.32 10.58
C SER A 172 -0.15 9.14 11.68
N GLU A 173 -1.28 9.85 11.58
CA GLU A 173 -2.42 9.70 12.49
C GLU A 173 -2.96 8.25 12.50
N GLU A 174 -3.06 7.61 11.32
CA GLU A 174 -3.48 6.21 11.24
C GLU A 174 -2.51 5.27 11.96
N ARG A 175 -1.20 5.46 11.74
CA ARG A 175 -0.16 4.73 12.46
C ARG A 175 -0.24 4.95 13.97
N GLU A 176 -0.40 6.19 14.42
CA GLU A 176 -0.52 6.53 15.86
C GLU A 176 -1.74 5.88 16.51
N ARG A 177 -2.83 5.66 15.74
CA ARG A 177 -3.99 4.87 16.18
C ARG A 177 -3.72 3.36 16.23
N GLY A 178 -2.54 2.90 15.79
CA GLY A 178 -2.14 1.50 15.77
C GLY A 178 -2.47 0.76 14.48
N ALA A 179 -2.85 1.47 13.41
CA ALA A 179 -3.02 0.85 12.09
C ALA A 179 -1.67 0.42 11.52
N THR A 180 -1.66 -0.70 10.84
CA THR A 180 -0.51 -1.22 10.08
C THR A 180 -0.63 -0.78 8.64
N LEU A 181 0.43 -0.25 8.05
CA LEU A 181 0.41 0.29 6.69
C LEU A 181 1.42 -0.46 5.80
N LEU A 182 0.95 -0.93 4.65
CA LEU A 182 1.80 -1.40 3.55
C LEU A 182 1.57 -0.49 2.36
N ILE A 183 2.60 0.27 1.98
CA ILE A 183 2.50 1.34 0.99
C ILE A 183 3.45 1.04 -0.16
N SER A 184 2.92 0.76 -1.35
CA SER A 184 3.75 0.71 -2.55
C SER A 184 4.07 2.12 -3.02
N THR A 185 5.31 2.36 -3.38
CA THR A 185 5.70 3.62 -4.01
C THR A 185 7.03 3.50 -4.74
N HIS A 186 7.24 4.40 -5.69
CA HIS A 186 8.54 4.68 -6.30
C HIS A 186 9.08 6.08 -5.88
N THR A 187 8.31 6.83 -5.07
CA THR A 187 8.68 8.18 -4.59
C THR A 187 9.21 8.08 -3.16
N MET A 188 10.53 7.85 -3.02
CA MET A 188 11.18 7.66 -1.73
C MET A 188 11.03 8.85 -0.79
N SER A 189 11.20 10.07 -1.29
CA SER A 189 11.08 11.29 -0.48
C SER A 189 9.72 11.42 0.21
N ALA A 190 8.66 10.89 -0.42
CA ALA A 190 7.31 10.94 0.14
C ALA A 190 7.09 9.93 1.27
N ILE A 191 7.71 8.75 1.21
CA ILE A 191 7.50 7.68 2.19
C ILE A 191 8.53 7.69 3.32
N GLN A 192 9.72 8.22 3.09
CA GLN A 192 10.83 8.21 4.04
C GLN A 192 10.48 8.77 5.44
N PRO A 193 9.69 9.86 5.59
CA PRO A 193 9.31 10.36 6.92
C PRO A 193 8.39 9.42 7.72
N LEU A 194 7.71 8.50 7.03
CA LEU A 194 6.69 7.61 7.61
C LEU A 194 7.21 6.19 7.83
N ALA A 195 8.07 5.70 6.93
CA ALA A 195 8.48 4.31 6.89
C ALA A 195 9.30 3.91 8.12
N SER A 196 8.87 2.82 8.78
CA SER A 196 9.66 2.11 9.78
C SER A 196 10.42 0.93 9.15
N HIS A 197 9.87 0.33 8.09
CA HIS A 197 10.46 -0.80 7.37
C HIS A 197 10.41 -0.56 5.86
N VAL A 198 11.33 -1.20 5.17
CA VAL A 198 11.43 -1.16 3.71
C VAL A 198 11.50 -2.59 3.18
N ALA A 199 10.68 -2.88 2.17
CA ALA A 199 10.70 -4.10 1.38
C ALA A 199 11.02 -3.73 -0.07
N VAL A 200 12.10 -4.24 -0.63
CA VAL A 200 12.49 -4.01 -2.02
C VAL A 200 12.12 -5.22 -2.87
N LEU A 201 11.17 -5.03 -3.78
CA LEU A 201 10.70 -6.05 -4.69
C LEU A 201 11.30 -5.84 -6.08
N LEU A 202 12.00 -6.83 -6.60
CA LEU A 202 12.60 -6.84 -7.93
C LEU A 202 12.22 -8.13 -8.66
N GLN A 203 11.61 -8.01 -9.84
CA GLN A 203 11.27 -9.16 -10.71
C GLN A 203 10.54 -10.30 -9.99
N GLY A 204 9.60 -9.93 -9.12
CA GLY A 204 8.81 -10.90 -8.35
C GLY A 204 9.54 -11.50 -7.15
N ARG A 205 10.73 -11.04 -6.78
CA ARG A 205 11.52 -11.51 -5.64
C ARG A 205 11.76 -10.40 -4.63
N LEU A 206 11.78 -10.73 -3.36
CA LEU A 206 12.18 -9.82 -2.30
C LEU A 206 13.70 -9.74 -2.27
N ALA A 207 14.24 -8.60 -2.74
CA ALA A 207 15.68 -8.37 -2.82
C ALA A 207 16.25 -7.87 -1.48
N ALA A 208 15.46 -7.16 -0.67
CA ALA A 208 15.81 -6.74 0.67
C ALA A 208 14.54 -6.51 1.51
N PHE A 209 14.64 -6.74 2.82
CA PHE A 209 13.62 -6.39 3.80
C PHE A 209 14.28 -6.16 5.16
N GLY A 210 13.93 -5.06 5.81
CA GLY A 210 14.42 -4.72 7.14
C GLY A 210 13.85 -3.40 7.63
N SER A 211 14.11 -3.07 8.89
CA SER A 211 13.86 -1.72 9.40
C SER A 211 14.73 -0.71 8.68
N VAL A 212 14.29 0.55 8.66
CA VAL A 212 15.10 1.65 8.09
C VAL A 212 16.46 1.76 8.80
N GLU A 213 16.50 1.48 10.09
CA GLU A 213 17.71 1.52 10.90
C GLU A 213 18.68 0.38 10.56
N GLU A 214 18.17 -0.85 10.39
CA GLU A 214 18.97 -2.01 9.96
C GLU A 214 19.56 -1.78 8.57
N LEU A 215 18.75 -1.36 7.60
CA LEU A 215 19.21 -1.10 6.24
C LEU A 215 20.27 0.02 6.19
N ARG A 216 20.14 1.05 7.02
CA ARG A 216 21.19 2.08 7.15
C ARG A 216 22.46 1.56 7.80
N ALA A 217 22.33 0.68 8.80
CA ALA A 217 23.49 0.06 9.45
C ALA A 217 24.24 -0.91 8.52
N GLU A 218 23.52 -1.59 7.61
CA GLU A 218 24.13 -2.44 6.56
C GLU A 218 24.82 -1.65 5.44
N HIS A 219 24.44 -0.38 5.27
CA HIS A 219 24.93 0.50 4.21
C HIS A 219 25.42 1.85 4.75
N PRO A 220 26.40 1.87 5.67
CA PRO A 220 26.83 3.08 6.36
C PRO A 220 27.47 4.13 5.44
N GLU A 221 27.87 3.71 4.23
CA GLU A 221 28.44 4.58 3.21
C GLU A 221 27.38 5.37 2.41
N LEU A 222 26.08 5.05 2.58
CA LEU A 222 24.99 5.67 1.82
C LEU A 222 24.23 6.67 2.69
N GLU A 223 24.00 7.86 2.15
CA GLU A 223 23.40 8.97 2.93
C GLU A 223 21.87 8.88 3.02
N SER A 224 21.22 8.28 2.03
CA SER A 224 19.75 8.24 1.93
C SER A 224 19.19 6.84 1.67
N LEU A 225 17.91 6.65 2.01
CA LEU A 225 17.18 5.43 1.62
C LEU A 225 17.08 5.27 0.09
N GLU A 226 17.06 6.38 -0.64
CA GLU A 226 17.09 6.37 -2.10
C GLU A 226 18.38 5.72 -2.62
N ASP A 227 19.54 6.07 -2.04
CA ASP A 227 20.83 5.51 -2.42
C ASP A 227 20.89 4.01 -2.10
N ILE A 228 20.39 3.61 -0.94
CA ILE A 228 20.28 2.20 -0.55
C ILE A 228 19.42 1.43 -1.56
N TYR A 229 18.24 1.94 -1.89
CA TYR A 229 17.37 1.34 -2.90
C TYR A 229 18.06 1.23 -4.26
N GLN A 230 18.71 2.29 -4.73
CA GLN A 230 19.44 2.30 -6.00
C GLN A 230 20.57 1.27 -6.02
N GLN A 231 21.31 1.12 -4.93
CA GLN A 231 22.37 0.12 -4.81
C GLN A 231 21.80 -1.30 -4.88
N ILE A 232 20.71 -1.60 -4.12
CA ILE A 232 20.04 -2.90 -4.16
C ILE A 232 19.50 -3.18 -5.57
N ALA A 233 18.86 -2.19 -6.21
CA ALA A 233 18.30 -2.33 -7.54
C ALA A 233 19.37 -2.58 -8.62
N ARG A 234 20.55 -1.97 -8.50
CA ARG A 234 21.70 -2.23 -9.40
C ARG A 234 22.24 -3.64 -9.21
N ARG A 235 22.44 -4.10 -7.97
CA ARG A 235 22.93 -5.46 -7.69
C ARG A 235 21.96 -6.53 -8.22
N GLY A 236 20.64 -6.31 -8.11
CA GLY A 236 19.64 -7.21 -8.68
C GLY A 236 19.66 -7.31 -10.20
N ARG A 237 20.12 -6.26 -10.93
CA ARG A 237 20.26 -6.28 -12.39
C ARG A 237 21.54 -6.96 -12.85
N VAL A 238 22.65 -6.79 -12.15
CA VAL A 238 23.96 -7.37 -12.51
C VAL A 238 23.97 -8.91 -12.36
N GLY A 239 23.15 -9.46 -11.48
CA GLY A 239 22.99 -10.91 -11.36
C GLY A 239 22.37 -11.61 -12.58
N GLU A 240 21.77 -10.87 -13.53
CA GLU A 240 21.15 -11.40 -14.74
C GLU A 240 22.08 -11.50 -15.96
N GLU A 241 23.07 -10.60 -16.07
CA GLU A 241 24.01 -10.61 -17.21
C GLU A 241 24.95 -11.82 -17.21
N VAL A 242 24.95 -12.64 -16.14
CA VAL A 242 25.80 -13.82 -16.00
C VAL A 242 25.09 -15.10 -16.46
N PHE A 243 23.78 -15.06 -16.81
CA PHE A 243 22.99 -16.23 -17.19
C PHE A 243 22.31 -16.14 -18.56
N THR A 244 22.80 -15.28 -19.48
CA THR A 244 22.38 -15.27 -20.89
C THR A 244 23.43 -15.90 -21.82
#